data_976977fff3bbe7b9c9bce7b05af99ee5
#
_entry.id   976977fff3bbe7b9c9bce7b05af99ee5
#
_cell.length_a   1.000
_cell.length_b   1.000
_cell.length_c   1.000
_cell.angle_alpha   90.00
_cell.angle_beta   90.00
_cell.angle_gamma   90.00
#
_symmetry.space_group_name_H-M   'P 1'
#
loop_
_entity.id
_entity.type
_entity.pdbx_description
1 polymer ?
#
loop_
_entity_poly.entity_id
_entity_poly.type
_entity_poly.pdbx_seq_one_letter_code
_entity_poly.pdbx_strand_id
1 'polypeptide(L)'
;MKNKSIILLCTLFISIAASAQKTKKSVLDQLDAQSEKYGAIAMKIWNLAEMGYLEEQSSSLLQQTLSNEGFTIKKGVANIPTAFVAEYGSGLPIIAILGEFDALPGLSQQALPEKKSANAEAGHACGHHLFGTASSAAAIAVKKWMQNTKQKGTIRFYGCPAEEGGGAKVYMAREGLFDDVDIALHWHPGSQNAASAAAALANISAKFRFYGVSAHAAGAPEKGRSSLDGVEAMNAMVNMMREHVPQEARIHYVITDGGKAPNVVPDFAEVYYYSRHYSREVVRSIFNRIVNAGEGAALGTGTTMKYEIVNGVHELLPNLTLQKLVHNNLTSIGGITYSPEEKEFADKIALSLGQKEADINRALSIQPYKEEARAYGSTDVGDVSFVVPTVGFGTATWVPGTSAHSWQAVAAGGTTIGEKGMMVAAKTLTATAIDLFQNKELIKNATIEFNNRRGKDFIYKPLLGNRPPALDYRK
;
A
#
# COMPACT_ATOMS: atom_id res chain seq x y z
N MET A 1 -57.30 7.42 -13.07
CA MET A 1 -56.46 6.20 -13.20
C MET A 1 -54.95 6.47 -13.15
N LYS A 2 -54.40 7.65 -13.54
CA LYS A 2 -52.95 7.95 -13.53
C LYS A 2 -52.29 8.02 -12.13
N ASN A 3 -53.02 8.43 -11.07
CA ASN A 3 -52.42 8.54 -9.72
C ASN A 3 -52.21 7.23 -8.99
N LYS A 4 -52.98 6.16 -9.29
CA LYS A 4 -52.76 4.84 -8.63
C LYS A 4 -51.53 4.12 -9.14
N SER A 5 -51.14 4.30 -10.42
CA SER A 5 -49.94 3.69 -11.01
C SER A 5 -48.63 4.30 -10.48
N ILE A 6 -48.63 5.60 -10.20
CA ILE A 6 -47.46 6.31 -9.63
C ILE A 6 -47.20 5.88 -8.18
N ILE A 7 -48.28 5.75 -7.37
CA ILE A 7 -48.17 5.31 -5.96
C ILE A 7 -47.66 3.86 -5.91
N LEU A 8 -48.12 3.00 -6.79
CA LEU A 8 -47.68 1.57 -6.83
C LEU A 8 -46.23 1.45 -7.26
N LEU A 9 -45.76 2.30 -8.17
CA LEU A 9 -44.33 2.33 -8.60
C LEU A 9 -43.43 2.85 -7.47
N CYS A 10 -43.82 3.89 -6.75
CA CYS A 10 -43.09 4.44 -5.61
C CYS A 10 -43.01 3.42 -4.45
N THR A 11 -44.07 2.69 -4.14
CA THR A 11 -44.08 1.68 -3.07
C THR A 11 -43.23 0.47 -3.45
N LEU A 12 -43.16 0.08 -4.71
CA LEU A 12 -42.30 -1.01 -5.19
C LEU A 12 -40.82 -0.64 -5.09
N PHE A 13 -40.43 0.58 -5.47
CA PHE A 13 -39.06 1.08 -5.33
C PHE A 13 -38.60 1.19 -3.87
N ILE A 14 -39.48 1.65 -2.98
CA ILE A 14 -39.19 1.75 -1.54
C ILE A 14 -39.01 0.34 -0.93
N SER A 15 -39.81 -0.64 -1.31
CA SER A 15 -39.71 -1.99 -0.79
C SER A 15 -38.46 -2.74 -1.29
N ILE A 16 -38.03 -2.49 -2.53
CA ILE A 16 -36.77 -3.06 -3.07
C ILE A 16 -35.55 -2.45 -2.39
N ALA A 17 -35.52 -1.11 -2.20
CA ALA A 17 -34.44 -0.42 -1.50
C ALA A 17 -34.32 -0.87 -0.04
N ALA A 18 -35.44 -1.01 0.67
CA ALA A 18 -35.47 -1.50 2.05
C ALA A 18 -34.98 -2.95 2.17
N SER A 19 -35.33 -3.82 1.22
CA SER A 19 -34.85 -5.20 1.16
C SER A 19 -33.36 -5.29 0.89
N ALA A 20 -32.82 -4.50 -0.05
CA ALA A 20 -31.39 -4.43 -0.36
C ALA A 20 -30.58 -3.94 0.84
N GLN A 21 -31.03 -2.90 1.53
CA GLN A 21 -30.37 -2.37 2.73
C GLN A 21 -30.40 -3.38 3.89
N LYS A 22 -31.50 -4.10 4.08
CA LYS A 22 -31.59 -5.15 5.09
C LYS A 22 -30.63 -6.30 4.80
N THR A 23 -30.46 -6.68 3.53
CA THR A 23 -29.53 -7.72 3.10
C THR A 23 -28.08 -7.29 3.32
N LYS A 24 -27.71 -6.04 2.97
CA LYS A 24 -26.38 -5.45 3.21
C LYS A 24 -26.06 -5.45 4.71
N LYS A 25 -26.97 -4.95 5.56
CA LYS A 25 -26.78 -4.96 7.02
C LYS A 25 -26.54 -6.38 7.56
N SER A 26 -27.33 -7.35 7.14
CA SER A 26 -27.18 -8.75 7.57
C SER A 26 -25.78 -9.32 7.24
N VAL A 27 -25.19 -8.96 6.10
CA VAL A 27 -23.82 -9.39 5.73
C VAL A 27 -22.78 -8.77 6.65
N LEU A 28 -22.94 -7.48 6.96
CA LEU A 28 -22.03 -6.77 7.86
C LEU A 28 -22.10 -7.33 9.29
N ASP A 29 -23.33 -7.63 9.79
CA ASP A 29 -23.54 -8.26 11.09
C ASP A 29 -22.91 -9.68 11.15
N GLN A 30 -23.00 -10.46 10.05
CA GLN A 30 -22.35 -11.77 9.94
C GLN A 30 -20.82 -11.67 9.90
N LEU A 31 -20.28 -10.59 9.31
CA LEU A 31 -18.85 -10.34 9.29
C LEU A 31 -18.35 -9.99 10.71
N ASP A 32 -19.07 -9.14 11.43
CA ASP A 32 -18.79 -8.84 12.85
C ASP A 32 -18.79 -10.11 13.74
N ALA A 33 -19.71 -11.01 13.52
CA ALA A 33 -19.78 -12.29 14.25
C ALA A 33 -18.58 -13.22 13.98
N GLN A 34 -17.75 -12.92 12.97
CA GLN A 34 -16.54 -13.67 12.65
C GLN A 34 -15.24 -12.90 13.00
N SER A 35 -15.34 -11.81 13.78
CA SER A 35 -14.19 -10.98 14.15
C SER A 35 -13.06 -11.78 14.79
N GLU A 36 -13.38 -12.69 15.73
CA GLU A 36 -12.39 -13.56 16.38
C GLU A 36 -11.64 -14.46 15.38
N LYS A 37 -12.35 -15.04 14.41
CA LYS A 37 -11.74 -15.85 13.34
C LYS A 37 -10.72 -15.04 12.54
N TYR A 38 -11.09 -13.83 12.12
CA TYR A 38 -10.20 -12.98 11.33
C TYR A 38 -9.09 -12.36 12.18
N GLY A 39 -9.36 -12.00 13.43
CA GLY A 39 -8.34 -11.62 14.41
C GLY A 39 -7.26 -12.70 14.54
N ALA A 40 -7.66 -13.97 14.72
CA ALA A 40 -6.72 -15.09 14.80
C ALA A 40 -5.87 -15.28 13.52
N ILE A 41 -6.42 -15.01 12.33
CA ILE A 41 -5.66 -15.03 11.06
C ILE A 41 -4.65 -13.88 11.03
N ALA A 42 -5.08 -12.67 11.34
CA ALA A 42 -4.21 -11.49 11.37
C ALA A 42 -3.06 -11.68 12.37
N MET A 43 -3.34 -12.20 13.56
CA MET A 43 -2.30 -12.47 14.58
C MET A 43 -1.32 -13.57 14.19
N LYS A 44 -1.73 -14.56 13.37
CA LYS A 44 -0.78 -15.52 12.80
C LYS A 44 0.20 -14.84 11.86
N ILE A 45 -0.29 -13.97 10.94
CA ILE A 45 0.56 -13.20 10.01
C ILE A 45 1.46 -12.25 10.81
N TRP A 46 0.91 -11.57 11.84
CA TRP A 46 1.68 -10.67 12.72
C TRP A 46 2.86 -11.38 13.38
N ASN A 47 2.67 -12.61 13.86
CA ASN A 47 3.73 -13.42 14.48
C ASN A 47 4.75 -13.95 13.48
N LEU A 48 4.35 -14.21 12.23
CA LEU A 48 5.27 -14.64 11.17
C LEU A 48 6.21 -13.50 10.79
N ALA A 49 5.71 -12.27 10.70
CA ALA A 49 6.46 -11.07 10.35
C ALA A 49 7.41 -11.25 9.16
N GLU A 50 6.95 -11.92 8.10
CA GLU A 50 7.74 -12.24 6.91
C GLU A 50 7.95 -11.00 6.05
N MET A 51 9.19 -10.76 5.63
CA MET A 51 9.56 -9.61 4.80
C MET A 51 9.20 -9.83 3.32
N GLY A 52 9.14 -8.74 2.58
CA GLY A 52 8.76 -8.73 1.17
C GLY A 52 9.47 -9.76 0.30
N TYR A 53 8.70 -10.49 -0.49
CA TYR A 53 9.03 -11.66 -1.30
C TYR A 53 9.43 -12.93 -0.52
N LEU A 54 9.45 -12.86 0.81
CA LEU A 54 9.70 -14.00 1.71
C LEU A 54 8.42 -14.41 2.47
N GLU A 55 7.26 -13.85 2.15
CA GLU A 55 5.96 -14.04 2.82
C GLU A 55 5.30 -15.38 2.45
N GLU A 56 6.03 -16.48 2.51
CA GLU A 56 5.56 -17.79 2.04
C GLU A 56 4.40 -18.31 2.88
N GLN A 57 4.52 -18.26 4.21
CA GLN A 57 3.50 -18.76 5.12
C GLN A 57 2.28 -17.82 5.19
N SER A 58 2.50 -16.51 5.20
CA SER A 58 1.45 -15.49 5.19
C SER A 58 0.60 -15.58 3.92
N SER A 59 1.26 -15.67 2.76
CA SER A 59 0.61 -15.87 1.47
C SER A 59 -0.17 -17.19 1.44
N SER A 60 0.44 -18.31 1.90
CA SER A 60 -0.21 -19.61 1.95
C SER A 60 -1.44 -19.61 2.84
N LEU A 61 -1.37 -18.96 4.01
CA LEU A 61 -2.50 -18.83 4.95
C LEU A 61 -3.69 -18.09 4.32
N LEU A 62 -3.44 -16.98 3.64
CA LEU A 62 -4.49 -16.22 2.95
C LEU A 62 -5.07 -17.01 1.77
N GLN A 63 -4.22 -17.69 0.98
CA GLN A 63 -4.66 -18.57 -0.11
C GLN A 63 -5.56 -19.70 0.39
N GLN A 64 -5.15 -20.36 1.49
CA GLN A 64 -5.94 -21.44 2.10
C GLN A 64 -7.27 -20.92 2.66
N THR A 65 -7.26 -19.76 3.31
CA THR A 65 -8.47 -19.12 3.85
C THR A 65 -9.50 -18.86 2.74
N LEU A 66 -9.06 -18.33 1.60
CA LEU A 66 -9.91 -18.05 0.45
C LEU A 66 -10.34 -19.33 -0.27
N SER A 67 -9.43 -20.29 -0.46
CA SER A 67 -9.73 -21.59 -1.10
C SER A 67 -10.76 -22.40 -0.30
N ASN A 68 -10.64 -22.42 1.03
CA ASN A 68 -11.61 -23.10 1.91
C ASN A 68 -13.02 -22.48 1.82
N GLU A 69 -13.11 -21.23 1.44
CA GLU A 69 -14.38 -20.53 1.19
C GLU A 69 -14.81 -20.65 -0.29
N GLY A 70 -14.10 -21.42 -1.12
CA GLY A 70 -14.50 -21.76 -2.49
C GLY A 70 -14.06 -20.77 -3.57
N PHE A 71 -12.99 -19.99 -3.31
CA PHE A 71 -12.30 -19.22 -4.36
C PHE A 71 -11.36 -20.11 -5.17
N THR A 72 -11.26 -19.84 -6.46
CA THR A 72 -10.23 -20.43 -7.33
C THR A 72 -8.95 -19.61 -7.18
N ILE A 73 -7.82 -20.26 -6.89
CA ILE A 73 -6.54 -19.60 -6.62
C ILE A 73 -5.59 -19.77 -7.81
N LYS A 74 -5.08 -18.64 -8.34
CA LYS A 74 -3.97 -18.58 -9.30
C LYS A 74 -2.71 -18.09 -8.57
N LYS A 75 -1.77 -19.00 -8.34
CA LYS A 75 -0.52 -18.74 -7.57
C LYS A 75 0.63 -18.27 -8.46
N GLY A 76 1.61 -17.60 -7.89
CA GLY A 76 2.86 -17.24 -8.55
C GLY A 76 2.68 -16.28 -9.72
N VAL A 77 1.68 -15.40 -9.64
CA VAL A 77 1.41 -14.44 -10.70
C VAL A 77 2.52 -13.39 -10.82
N ALA A 78 2.71 -12.83 -12.00
CA ALA A 78 3.76 -11.85 -12.31
C ALA A 78 5.19 -12.34 -11.99
N ASN A 79 5.43 -13.66 -12.03
CA ASN A 79 6.70 -14.32 -11.66
C ASN A 79 7.12 -14.06 -10.20
N ILE A 80 6.17 -13.82 -9.31
CA ILE A 80 6.39 -13.60 -7.87
C ILE A 80 5.76 -14.79 -7.12
N PRO A 81 6.55 -15.67 -6.47
CA PRO A 81 6.05 -16.88 -5.84
C PRO A 81 4.96 -16.65 -4.79
N THR A 82 5.07 -15.56 -4.02
CA THR A 82 4.14 -15.20 -2.95
C THR A 82 2.92 -14.38 -3.42
N ALA A 83 2.91 -13.91 -4.69
CA ALA A 83 1.76 -13.22 -5.27
C ALA A 83 0.71 -14.20 -5.79
N PHE A 84 -0.57 -13.87 -5.63
CA PHE A 84 -1.67 -14.71 -6.11
C PHE A 84 -2.93 -13.91 -6.40
N VAL A 85 -3.84 -14.50 -7.18
CA VAL A 85 -5.19 -14.00 -7.40
C VAL A 85 -6.18 -15.08 -6.98
N ALA A 86 -7.16 -14.71 -6.16
CA ALA A 86 -8.28 -15.55 -5.77
C ALA A 86 -9.57 -15.01 -6.39
N GLU A 87 -10.29 -15.83 -7.13
CA GLU A 87 -11.48 -15.43 -7.89
C GLU A 87 -12.71 -16.25 -7.52
N TYR A 88 -13.86 -15.56 -7.45
CA TYR A 88 -15.18 -16.18 -7.31
C TYR A 88 -16.22 -15.47 -8.19
N GLY A 89 -17.11 -16.26 -8.79
CA GLY A 89 -18.18 -15.78 -9.68
C GLY A 89 -17.78 -15.82 -11.15
N SER A 90 -18.54 -15.14 -11.99
CA SER A 90 -18.26 -15.04 -13.43
C SER A 90 -18.98 -13.86 -14.07
N GLY A 91 -18.37 -13.28 -15.10
CA GLY A 91 -18.91 -12.15 -15.84
C GLY A 91 -18.75 -10.82 -15.12
N LEU A 92 -19.35 -9.78 -15.71
CA LEU A 92 -19.23 -8.40 -15.27
C LEU A 92 -20.32 -7.99 -14.25
N PRO A 93 -20.03 -7.05 -13.35
CA PRO A 93 -18.72 -6.38 -13.20
C PRO A 93 -17.68 -7.26 -12.48
N ILE A 94 -16.38 -6.95 -12.70
CA ILE A 94 -15.26 -7.54 -11.97
C ILE A 94 -14.76 -6.54 -10.97
N ILE A 95 -14.95 -6.83 -9.69
CA ILE A 95 -14.48 -5.98 -8.58
C ILE A 95 -13.26 -6.63 -7.93
N ALA A 96 -12.15 -5.91 -7.88
CA ALA A 96 -10.93 -6.33 -7.22
C ALA A 96 -10.85 -5.77 -5.80
N ILE A 97 -10.31 -6.56 -4.86
CA ILE A 97 -9.87 -6.12 -3.54
C ILE A 97 -8.40 -6.48 -3.40
N LEU A 98 -7.56 -5.45 -3.14
CA LEU A 98 -6.13 -5.64 -2.93
C LEU A 98 -5.85 -6.01 -1.47
N GLY A 99 -4.82 -6.83 -1.23
CA GLY A 99 -4.40 -7.21 0.11
C GLY A 99 -2.88 -7.35 0.19
N GLU A 100 -2.27 -6.64 1.13
CA GLU A 100 -0.84 -6.67 1.43
C GLU A 100 -0.59 -7.48 2.70
N PHE A 101 0.62 -8.06 2.87
CA PHE A 101 0.93 -8.92 4.01
C PHE A 101 2.42 -9.02 4.35
N ASP A 102 3.26 -8.12 3.83
CA ASP A 102 4.69 -8.04 4.13
C ASP A 102 5.00 -7.25 5.41
N ALA A 103 6.11 -7.59 6.07
CA ALA A 103 6.63 -6.92 7.26
C ALA A 103 7.89 -6.10 6.95
N LEU A 104 8.23 -5.19 7.87
CA LEU A 104 9.39 -4.31 7.77
C LEU A 104 10.58 -4.83 8.61
N PRO A 105 11.80 -4.82 8.08
CA PRO A 105 12.99 -5.23 8.82
C PRO A 105 13.31 -4.30 9.99
N GLY A 106 13.93 -4.84 11.04
CA GLY A 106 14.44 -4.09 12.18
C GLY A 106 13.38 -3.54 13.14
N LEU A 107 12.10 -3.85 12.92
CA LEU A 107 10.98 -3.34 13.70
C LEU A 107 10.28 -4.43 14.53
N SER A 108 11.06 -5.39 15.03
CA SER A 108 10.57 -6.42 15.95
C SER A 108 10.06 -5.80 17.25
N GLN A 109 8.81 -6.09 17.63
CA GLN A 109 8.14 -5.50 18.78
C GLN A 109 7.08 -6.44 19.33
N GLN A 110 6.96 -6.53 20.66
CA GLN A 110 5.84 -7.23 21.33
C GLN A 110 4.57 -6.35 21.34
N ALA A 111 3.41 -6.98 21.48
CA ALA A 111 2.12 -6.29 21.62
C ALA A 111 1.96 -5.64 23.01
N LEU A 112 2.94 -4.81 23.42
CA LEU A 112 3.01 -4.14 24.71
C LEU A 112 3.14 -2.63 24.51
N PRO A 113 2.60 -1.80 25.41
CA PRO A 113 2.65 -0.34 25.29
C PRO A 113 4.01 0.26 25.70
N GLU A 114 5.07 -0.51 25.55
CA GLU A 114 6.46 -0.14 25.81
C GLU A 114 7.36 -0.72 24.73
N LYS A 115 8.48 -0.06 24.43
CA LYS A 115 9.42 -0.55 23.42
C LYS A 115 10.13 -1.80 23.92
N LYS A 116 9.74 -2.95 23.39
CA LYS A 116 10.28 -4.26 23.76
C LYS A 116 10.32 -5.19 22.55
N SER A 117 11.52 -5.58 22.14
CA SER A 117 11.70 -6.50 21.02
C SER A 117 10.99 -7.85 21.25
N ALA A 118 10.43 -8.41 20.19
CA ALA A 118 9.94 -9.79 20.16
C ALA A 118 11.03 -10.80 19.77
N ASN A 119 12.30 -10.36 19.65
CA ASN A 119 13.46 -11.17 19.23
C ASN A 119 13.29 -11.77 17.82
N ALA A 120 12.57 -11.07 16.93
CA ALA A 120 12.45 -11.37 15.51
C ALA A 120 13.27 -10.35 14.68
N GLU A 121 13.46 -10.61 13.39
CA GLU A 121 14.18 -9.72 12.48
C GLU A 121 13.31 -8.58 11.95
N ALA A 122 11.99 -8.77 11.92
CA ALA A 122 11.03 -7.85 11.33
C ALA A 122 9.77 -7.68 12.21
N GLY A 123 8.90 -6.74 11.82
CA GLY A 123 7.60 -6.51 12.45
C GLY A 123 6.64 -5.77 11.53
N HIS A 124 5.34 -5.96 11.74
CA HIS A 124 4.28 -5.35 10.93
C HIS A 124 4.03 -3.89 11.31
N ALA A 125 5.03 -3.02 11.07
CA ALA A 125 4.97 -1.59 11.40
C ALA A 125 4.14 -0.74 10.44
N CYS A 126 3.68 -1.34 9.33
CA CYS A 126 2.71 -0.76 8.41
C CYS A 126 1.32 -1.41 8.52
N GLY A 127 1.20 -2.46 9.36
CA GLY A 127 -0.07 -3.13 9.63
C GLY A 127 -0.58 -4.05 8.51
N HIS A 128 0.29 -4.49 7.59
CA HIS A 128 -0.11 -5.29 6.43
C HIS A 128 -0.73 -6.66 6.81
N HIS A 129 -0.41 -7.21 7.99
CA HIS A 129 -1.12 -8.39 8.54
C HIS A 129 -2.63 -8.16 8.70
N LEU A 130 -3.04 -6.93 9.08
CA LEU A 130 -4.44 -6.50 9.14
C LEU A 130 -4.98 -6.23 7.74
N PHE A 131 -4.16 -5.63 6.87
CA PHE A 131 -4.55 -5.27 5.51
C PHE A 131 -4.98 -6.51 4.71
N GLY A 132 -4.12 -7.50 4.57
CA GLY A 132 -4.44 -8.73 3.84
C GLY A 132 -5.62 -9.48 4.43
N THR A 133 -5.72 -9.52 5.76
CA THR A 133 -6.80 -10.21 6.47
C THR A 133 -8.16 -9.53 6.26
N ALA A 134 -8.28 -8.20 6.45
CA ALA A 134 -9.53 -7.47 6.21
C ALA A 134 -10.01 -7.59 4.77
N SER A 135 -9.07 -7.48 3.82
CA SER A 135 -9.35 -7.60 2.39
C SER A 135 -9.87 -9.01 2.02
N SER A 136 -9.28 -10.07 2.60
CA SER A 136 -9.75 -11.44 2.41
C SER A 136 -11.13 -11.67 3.06
N ALA A 137 -11.34 -11.12 4.26
CA ALA A 137 -12.62 -11.18 4.96
C ALA A 137 -13.74 -10.49 4.16
N ALA A 138 -13.43 -9.32 3.57
CA ALA A 138 -14.36 -8.58 2.72
C ALA A 138 -14.71 -9.37 1.44
N ALA A 139 -13.71 -9.94 0.75
CA ALA A 139 -13.94 -10.75 -0.44
C ALA A 139 -14.85 -11.95 -0.13
N ILE A 140 -14.62 -12.64 1.01
CA ILE A 140 -15.44 -13.76 1.47
C ILE A 140 -16.88 -13.31 1.79
N ALA A 141 -17.05 -12.17 2.46
CA ALA A 141 -18.36 -11.62 2.78
C ALA A 141 -19.15 -11.25 1.52
N VAL A 142 -18.50 -10.60 0.55
CA VAL A 142 -19.09 -10.27 -0.75
C VAL A 142 -19.49 -11.55 -1.50
N LYS A 143 -18.62 -12.56 -1.55
CA LYS A 143 -18.96 -13.87 -2.15
C LYS A 143 -20.20 -14.49 -1.51
N LYS A 144 -20.31 -14.51 -0.17
CA LYS A 144 -21.50 -15.02 0.53
C LYS A 144 -22.76 -14.23 0.19
N TRP A 145 -22.63 -12.89 0.11
CA TRP A 145 -23.72 -12.05 -0.35
C TRP A 145 -24.13 -12.35 -1.80
N MET A 146 -23.17 -12.52 -2.72
CA MET A 146 -23.46 -12.91 -4.11
C MET A 146 -24.21 -14.23 -4.20
N GLN A 147 -23.84 -15.24 -3.41
CA GLN A 147 -24.53 -16.53 -3.34
C GLN A 147 -25.97 -16.37 -2.85
N ASN A 148 -26.17 -15.66 -1.75
CA ASN A 148 -27.48 -15.50 -1.12
C ASN A 148 -28.46 -14.69 -1.98
N THR A 149 -27.95 -13.73 -2.74
CA THR A 149 -28.75 -12.85 -3.60
C THR A 149 -28.79 -13.28 -5.06
N LYS A 150 -28.02 -14.31 -5.42
CA LYS A 150 -27.79 -14.74 -6.82
C LYS A 150 -27.25 -13.61 -7.70
N GLN A 151 -26.46 -12.69 -7.09
CA GLN A 151 -25.83 -11.60 -7.80
C GLN A 151 -24.83 -12.14 -8.81
N LYS A 152 -24.91 -11.69 -10.05
CA LYS A 152 -23.94 -11.98 -11.11
C LYS A 152 -22.76 -11.00 -11.04
N GLY A 153 -21.60 -11.44 -11.51
CA GLY A 153 -20.35 -10.71 -11.56
C GLY A 153 -19.21 -11.50 -10.94
N THR A 154 -18.06 -10.89 -10.81
CA THR A 154 -16.83 -11.51 -10.31
C THR A 154 -16.24 -10.70 -9.18
N ILE A 155 -15.92 -11.34 -8.05
CA ILE A 155 -15.11 -10.77 -6.99
C ILE A 155 -13.72 -11.41 -7.02
N ARG A 156 -12.66 -10.58 -7.06
CA ARG A 156 -11.27 -11.02 -7.01
C ARG A 156 -10.57 -10.44 -5.79
N PHE A 157 -9.81 -11.27 -5.10
CA PHE A 157 -8.80 -10.84 -4.14
C PHE A 157 -7.43 -10.94 -4.80
N TYR A 158 -6.64 -9.88 -4.71
CA TYR A 158 -5.25 -9.83 -5.17
C TYR A 158 -4.31 -9.86 -3.98
N GLY A 159 -3.61 -10.97 -3.78
CA GLY A 159 -2.53 -11.08 -2.78
C GLY A 159 -1.29 -10.40 -3.32
N CYS A 160 -0.99 -9.23 -2.76
CA CYS A 160 0.06 -8.32 -3.23
C CYS A 160 1.22 -8.30 -2.20
N PRO A 161 2.26 -9.12 -2.37
CA PRO A 161 3.42 -9.13 -1.48
C PRO A 161 4.32 -7.91 -1.70
N ALA A 162 5.28 -7.71 -0.81
CA ALA A 162 6.43 -6.83 -0.96
C ALA A 162 6.09 -5.37 -1.36
N GLU A 163 5.05 -4.78 -0.76
CA GLU A 163 4.75 -3.36 -0.94
C GLU A 163 5.93 -2.51 -0.47
N GLU A 164 6.55 -2.88 0.64
CA GLU A 164 7.68 -2.21 1.30
C GLU A 164 9.01 -2.34 0.53
N GLY A 165 9.00 -1.80 -0.69
CA GLY A 165 10.18 -1.66 -1.55
C GLY A 165 10.33 -2.70 -2.66
N GLY A 166 9.57 -3.79 -2.67
CA GLY A 166 9.57 -4.78 -3.75
C GLY A 166 8.65 -4.39 -4.92
N GLY A 167 7.52 -3.73 -4.64
CA GLY A 167 6.61 -3.19 -5.64
C GLY A 167 5.87 -4.25 -6.45
N ALA A 168 5.34 -5.30 -5.83
CA ALA A 168 4.69 -6.41 -6.53
C ALA A 168 3.54 -5.96 -7.43
N LYS A 169 2.75 -4.95 -7.03
CA LYS A 169 1.62 -4.45 -7.82
C LYS A 169 2.07 -3.81 -9.14
N VAL A 170 3.29 -3.24 -9.19
CA VAL A 170 3.87 -2.71 -10.44
C VAL A 170 4.05 -3.85 -11.46
N TYR A 171 4.59 -4.99 -11.02
CA TYR A 171 4.75 -6.17 -11.88
C TYR A 171 3.40 -6.77 -12.25
N MET A 172 2.45 -6.84 -11.31
CA MET A 172 1.10 -7.34 -11.57
C MET A 172 0.36 -6.46 -12.60
N ALA A 173 0.49 -5.13 -12.51
CA ALA A 173 -0.07 -4.20 -13.49
C ALA A 173 0.62 -4.34 -14.86
N ARG A 174 1.94 -4.47 -14.89
CA ARG A 174 2.72 -4.67 -16.11
C ARG A 174 2.35 -5.95 -16.86
N GLU A 175 2.05 -7.02 -16.14
CA GLU A 175 1.64 -8.31 -16.71
C GLU A 175 0.13 -8.36 -17.04
N GLY A 176 -0.57 -7.22 -16.97
CA GLY A 176 -1.98 -7.10 -17.38
C GLY A 176 -3.00 -7.77 -16.44
N LEU A 177 -2.63 -8.05 -15.18
CA LEU A 177 -3.53 -8.75 -14.24
C LEU A 177 -4.76 -7.93 -13.83
N PHE A 178 -4.79 -6.64 -14.16
CA PHE A 178 -5.90 -5.73 -13.87
C PHE A 178 -6.66 -5.27 -15.13
N ASP A 179 -6.29 -5.73 -16.35
CA ASP A 179 -6.80 -5.18 -17.60
C ASP A 179 -8.31 -5.43 -17.81
N ASP A 180 -8.85 -6.48 -17.23
CA ASP A 180 -10.27 -6.84 -17.28
C ASP A 180 -11.07 -6.44 -16.04
N VAL A 181 -10.44 -5.76 -15.06
CA VAL A 181 -11.06 -5.32 -13.81
C VAL A 181 -11.79 -4.00 -14.02
N ASP A 182 -13.05 -3.92 -13.52
CA ASP A 182 -13.83 -2.69 -13.59
C ASP A 182 -13.47 -1.67 -12.50
N ILE A 183 -13.28 -2.15 -11.25
CA ILE A 183 -12.93 -1.31 -10.07
C ILE A 183 -11.98 -2.08 -9.17
N ALA A 184 -10.97 -1.40 -8.65
CA ALA A 184 -10.09 -1.89 -7.58
C ALA A 184 -10.33 -1.15 -6.26
N LEU A 185 -10.48 -1.91 -5.19
CA LEU A 185 -10.67 -1.41 -3.83
C LEU A 185 -9.45 -1.77 -2.99
N HIS A 186 -8.99 -0.84 -2.18
CA HIS A 186 -7.98 -1.10 -1.16
C HIS A 186 -8.27 -0.30 0.12
N TRP A 187 -7.53 -0.56 1.17
CA TRP A 187 -7.54 0.20 2.38
C TRP A 187 -6.13 0.23 2.97
N HIS A 188 -5.90 1.02 4.01
CA HIS A 188 -4.61 1.00 4.70
C HIS A 188 -4.79 1.16 6.21
N PRO A 189 -4.06 0.39 7.04
CA PRO A 189 -3.96 0.61 8.47
C PRO A 189 -3.46 2.03 8.79
N GLY A 190 -3.98 2.61 9.87
CA GLY A 190 -3.61 3.98 10.23
C GLY A 190 -3.98 4.35 11.66
N SER A 191 -3.78 5.61 12.02
CA SER A 191 -4.12 6.15 13.33
C SER A 191 -5.45 6.90 13.36
N GLN A 192 -6.22 6.89 12.27
CA GLN A 192 -7.52 7.55 12.15
C GLN A 192 -8.36 6.93 11.03
N ASN A 193 -9.68 7.15 11.07
CA ASN A 193 -10.60 6.72 10.01
C ASN A 193 -10.78 7.85 9.01
N ALA A 194 -10.34 7.65 7.76
CA ALA A 194 -10.42 8.67 6.72
C ALA A 194 -10.60 8.06 5.33
N ALA A 195 -11.44 8.67 4.52
CA ALA A 195 -11.66 8.32 3.13
C ALA A 195 -11.63 9.58 2.26
N SER A 196 -10.51 10.28 2.28
CA SER A 196 -10.27 11.46 1.45
C SER A 196 -9.53 11.09 0.17
N ALA A 197 -9.82 11.80 -0.92
CA ALA A 197 -9.15 11.61 -2.19
C ALA A 197 -7.72 12.17 -2.10
N ALA A 198 -6.76 11.32 -1.77
CA ALA A 198 -5.36 11.69 -1.59
C ALA A 198 -4.51 11.20 -2.76
N ALA A 199 -3.71 12.12 -3.35
CA ALA A 199 -2.60 11.73 -4.21
C ALA A 199 -1.42 11.29 -3.34
N ALA A 200 -0.77 10.16 -3.70
CA ALA A 200 0.50 9.72 -3.15
C ALA A 200 1.65 10.05 -4.11
N LEU A 201 2.89 10.02 -3.62
CA LEU A 201 4.05 10.41 -4.41
C LEU A 201 4.48 9.26 -5.36
N ALA A 202 4.73 9.59 -6.63
CA ALA A 202 5.58 8.76 -7.48
C ALA A 202 6.98 8.70 -6.92
N ASN A 203 7.69 7.60 -7.15
CA ASN A 203 9.04 7.37 -6.68
C ASN A 203 9.86 6.57 -7.68
N ILE A 204 11.14 6.92 -7.86
CA ILE A 204 12.18 6.04 -8.41
C ILE A 204 13.29 5.93 -7.38
N SER A 205 13.70 4.70 -7.09
CA SER A 205 14.86 4.42 -6.27
C SER A 205 15.91 3.62 -7.03
N ALA A 206 17.18 3.97 -6.88
CA ALA A 206 18.27 3.32 -7.59
C ALA A 206 19.58 3.33 -6.80
N LYS A 207 20.36 2.26 -6.96
CA LYS A 207 21.73 2.16 -6.47
C LYS A 207 22.69 2.56 -7.58
N PHE A 208 23.59 3.48 -7.26
CA PHE A 208 24.67 3.92 -8.12
C PHE A 208 25.99 3.37 -7.60
N ARG A 209 26.67 2.60 -8.42
CA ARG A 209 27.91 1.89 -8.08
C ARG A 209 29.06 2.46 -8.89
N PHE A 210 30.09 2.93 -8.17
CA PHE A 210 31.31 3.42 -8.75
C PHE A 210 32.41 2.38 -8.63
N TYR A 211 33.19 2.26 -9.70
CA TYR A 211 34.33 1.33 -9.79
C TYR A 211 35.58 2.10 -10.14
N GLY A 212 36.58 1.99 -9.33
CA GLY A 212 37.86 2.70 -9.42
C GLY A 212 39.07 1.79 -9.44
N VAL A 213 40.17 2.25 -8.89
CA VAL A 213 41.43 1.50 -8.80
C VAL A 213 42.02 1.67 -7.40
N SER A 214 42.25 0.56 -6.69
CA SER A 214 42.88 0.57 -5.38
C SER A 214 44.34 0.93 -5.46
N ALA A 215 44.84 1.69 -4.48
CA ALA A 215 46.25 2.00 -4.25
C ALA A 215 46.52 2.27 -2.78
N HIS A 216 47.79 2.28 -2.38
CA HIS A 216 48.17 2.73 -1.06
C HIS A 216 48.04 4.27 -0.99
N ALA A 217 47.10 4.75 -0.18
CA ALA A 217 46.70 6.18 -0.20
C ALA A 217 47.83 7.16 0.12
N ALA A 218 48.83 6.74 0.88
CA ALA A 218 50.01 7.56 1.18
C ALA A 218 51.26 7.20 0.34
N GLY A 219 51.40 5.91 -0.05
CA GLY A 219 52.60 5.42 -0.73
C GLY A 219 52.60 5.53 -2.25
N ALA A 220 51.42 5.50 -2.88
CA ALA A 220 51.27 5.57 -4.33
C ALA A 220 49.89 6.11 -4.73
N PRO A 221 49.43 7.28 -4.21
CA PRO A 221 48.09 7.80 -4.43
C PRO A 221 47.80 8.08 -5.91
N GLU A 222 48.81 8.42 -6.72
CA GLU A 222 48.70 8.72 -8.14
C GLU A 222 48.26 7.49 -8.99
N LYS A 223 48.44 6.27 -8.44
CA LYS A 223 47.99 5.03 -9.08
C LYS A 223 46.56 4.67 -8.79
N GLY A 224 45.95 5.30 -7.77
CA GLY A 224 44.58 5.07 -7.37
C GLY A 224 43.57 5.89 -8.15
N ARG A 225 42.32 5.42 -8.18
CA ARG A 225 41.11 6.17 -8.57
C ARG A 225 40.02 5.83 -7.57
N SER A 226 39.69 6.80 -6.71
CA SER A 226 38.76 6.58 -5.60
C SER A 226 37.33 6.52 -6.09
N SER A 227 36.67 5.39 -5.90
CA SER A 227 35.22 5.26 -6.13
C SER A 227 34.41 6.10 -5.17
N LEU A 228 34.92 6.33 -3.96
CA LEU A 228 34.26 7.21 -2.99
C LEU A 228 34.24 8.65 -3.47
N ASP A 229 35.33 9.15 -4.12
CA ASP A 229 35.36 10.48 -4.72
C ASP A 229 34.31 10.63 -5.81
N GLY A 230 34.04 9.54 -6.58
CA GLY A 230 32.96 9.50 -7.57
C GLY A 230 31.58 9.67 -6.90
N VAL A 231 31.33 8.97 -5.79
CA VAL A 231 30.10 9.10 -5.00
C VAL A 231 29.96 10.50 -4.42
N GLU A 232 31.02 11.06 -3.81
CA GLU A 232 30.99 12.39 -3.22
C GLU A 232 30.77 13.50 -4.27
N ALA A 233 31.43 13.40 -5.42
CA ALA A 233 31.23 14.32 -6.55
C ALA A 233 29.79 14.26 -7.06
N MET A 234 29.23 13.07 -7.25
CA MET A 234 27.82 12.88 -7.61
C MET A 234 26.89 13.52 -6.58
N ASN A 235 27.10 13.25 -5.29
CA ASN A 235 26.30 13.81 -4.21
C ASN A 235 26.37 15.34 -4.17
N ALA A 236 27.54 15.93 -4.39
CA ALA A 236 27.71 17.38 -4.46
C ALA A 236 26.91 17.99 -5.63
N MET A 237 26.98 17.41 -6.84
CA MET A 237 26.21 17.87 -8.01
C MET A 237 24.71 17.74 -7.77
N VAL A 238 24.24 16.60 -7.20
CA VAL A 238 22.82 16.40 -6.88
C VAL A 238 22.35 17.38 -5.80
N ASN A 239 23.17 17.71 -4.81
CA ASN A 239 22.83 18.70 -3.80
C ASN A 239 22.69 20.11 -4.39
N MET A 240 23.55 20.52 -5.33
CA MET A 240 23.39 21.76 -6.11
C MET A 240 22.11 21.76 -6.95
N MET A 241 21.72 20.63 -7.52
CA MET A 241 20.51 20.48 -8.31
C MET A 241 19.22 20.73 -7.51
N ARG A 242 19.24 20.59 -6.17
CA ARG A 242 18.06 20.78 -5.30
C ARG A 242 17.44 22.18 -5.41
N GLU A 243 18.23 23.20 -5.70
CA GLU A 243 17.74 24.56 -5.95
C GLU A 243 16.93 24.70 -7.26
N HIS A 244 16.99 23.69 -8.15
CA HIS A 244 16.46 23.72 -9.51
C HIS A 244 15.50 22.57 -9.78
N VAL A 245 14.73 22.14 -8.78
CA VAL A 245 13.64 21.16 -8.85
C VAL A 245 12.36 21.76 -8.24
N PRO A 246 11.15 21.26 -8.59
CA PRO A 246 9.90 21.69 -7.96
C PRO A 246 9.97 21.57 -6.43
N GLN A 247 9.30 22.50 -5.72
CA GLN A 247 9.31 22.55 -4.25
C GLN A 247 8.81 21.28 -3.59
N GLU A 248 7.85 20.57 -4.21
CA GLU A 248 7.29 19.32 -3.73
C GLU A 248 8.23 18.11 -3.96
N ALA A 249 9.27 18.26 -4.77
CA ALA A 249 10.22 17.18 -5.01
C ALA A 249 11.02 16.83 -3.75
N ARG A 250 11.30 15.54 -3.58
CA ARG A 250 12.17 15.03 -2.51
C ARG A 250 13.24 14.14 -3.12
N ILE A 251 14.49 14.41 -2.75
CA ILE A 251 15.65 13.60 -3.14
C ILE A 251 16.35 13.17 -1.86
N HIS A 252 16.47 11.89 -1.64
CA HIS A 252 17.14 11.32 -0.47
C HIS A 252 18.24 10.39 -0.94
N TYR A 253 19.34 10.27 -0.16
CA TYR A 253 20.36 9.26 -0.42
C TYR A 253 21.04 8.80 0.85
N VAL A 254 21.66 7.65 0.75
CA VAL A 254 22.58 7.09 1.74
C VAL A 254 23.76 6.43 1.03
N ILE A 255 24.97 6.62 1.50
CA ILE A 255 26.14 5.87 1.04
C ILE A 255 26.09 4.51 1.73
N THR A 256 25.92 3.44 0.96
CA THR A 256 25.81 2.07 1.45
C THR A 256 27.15 1.34 1.48
N ASP A 257 28.13 1.76 0.68
CA ASP A 257 29.52 1.37 0.77
C ASP A 257 30.43 2.55 0.36
N GLY A 258 31.38 2.91 1.21
CA GLY A 258 32.34 4.00 0.98
C GLY A 258 33.80 3.56 1.14
N GLY A 259 34.08 2.24 1.13
CA GLY A 259 35.40 1.68 1.40
C GLY A 259 35.56 1.17 2.82
N LYS A 260 36.72 0.59 3.15
CA LYS A 260 36.92 -0.14 4.42
C LYS A 260 38.03 0.45 5.31
N ALA A 261 39.06 1.08 4.75
CA ALA A 261 40.17 1.62 5.51
C ALA A 261 40.73 2.88 4.84
N PRO A 262 41.09 3.96 5.59
CA PRO A 262 41.47 5.23 5.01
C PRO A 262 42.84 5.24 4.32
N ASN A 263 43.68 4.24 4.57
CA ASN A 263 44.97 4.06 3.90
C ASN A 263 44.90 3.24 2.62
N VAL A 264 43.68 2.83 2.19
CA VAL A 264 43.41 2.11 0.94
C VAL A 264 42.46 2.95 0.09
N VAL A 265 42.88 3.36 -1.10
CA VAL A 265 42.00 4.03 -2.07
C VAL A 265 40.88 3.06 -2.46
N PRO A 266 39.56 3.38 -2.24
CA PRO A 266 38.47 2.47 -2.53
C PRO A 266 38.31 2.23 -4.02
N ASP A 267 38.28 0.99 -4.46
CA ASP A 267 37.99 0.59 -5.84
C ASP A 267 36.50 0.31 -6.09
N PHE A 268 35.68 0.30 -5.02
CA PHE A 268 34.24 0.19 -5.07
C PHE A 268 33.59 1.12 -4.05
N ALA A 269 32.50 1.81 -4.49
CA ALA A 269 31.59 2.54 -3.60
C ALA A 269 30.17 2.50 -4.16
N GLU A 270 29.17 2.52 -3.28
CA GLU A 270 27.75 2.50 -3.62
C GLU A 270 26.98 3.58 -2.88
N VAL A 271 26.11 4.29 -3.59
CA VAL A 271 25.13 5.22 -3.00
C VAL A 271 23.73 4.87 -3.49
N TYR A 272 22.77 4.88 -2.57
CA TYR A 272 21.37 4.55 -2.82
C TYR A 272 20.50 5.79 -2.77
N TYR A 273 19.83 6.11 -3.87
CA TYR A 273 19.00 7.29 -4.07
C TYR A 273 17.52 6.98 -4.13
N TYR A 274 16.71 7.92 -3.64
CA TYR A 274 15.27 8.05 -3.87
C TYR A 274 14.97 9.42 -4.46
N SER A 275 14.12 9.48 -5.52
CA SER A 275 13.53 10.72 -6.03
C SER A 275 12.00 10.60 -6.03
N ARG A 276 11.31 11.59 -5.47
CA ARG A 276 9.84 11.56 -5.27
C ARG A 276 9.20 12.88 -5.69
N HIS A 277 7.99 12.78 -6.28
CA HIS A 277 7.13 13.91 -6.61
C HIS A 277 5.70 13.44 -6.87
N TYR A 278 4.69 14.34 -6.85
CA TYR A 278 3.29 14.03 -7.21
C TYR A 278 3.05 13.81 -8.71
N SER A 279 4.07 13.86 -9.54
CA SER A 279 4.05 13.55 -10.97
C SER A 279 5.22 12.66 -11.31
N ARG A 280 4.95 11.50 -11.89
CA ARG A 280 5.96 10.57 -12.41
C ARG A 280 6.85 11.19 -13.51
N GLU A 281 6.32 12.13 -14.29
CA GLU A 281 7.11 12.78 -15.33
C GLU A 281 8.19 13.70 -14.72
N VAL A 282 7.86 14.38 -13.62
CA VAL A 282 8.83 15.15 -12.83
C VAL A 282 9.86 14.22 -12.20
N VAL A 283 9.42 13.08 -11.65
CA VAL A 283 10.33 12.06 -11.09
C VAL A 283 11.29 11.53 -12.14
N ARG A 284 10.80 11.20 -13.36
CA ARG A 284 11.66 10.78 -14.49
C ARG A 284 12.69 11.86 -14.86
N SER A 285 12.25 13.12 -14.96
CA SER A 285 13.14 14.24 -15.28
C SER A 285 14.25 14.43 -14.22
N ILE A 286 13.88 14.39 -12.93
CA ILE A 286 14.83 14.47 -11.82
C ILE A 286 15.79 13.27 -11.85
N PHE A 287 15.25 12.06 -12.01
CA PHE A 287 16.06 10.84 -12.06
C PHE A 287 17.10 10.86 -13.20
N ASN A 288 16.72 11.29 -14.38
CA ASN A 288 17.66 11.44 -15.51
C ASN A 288 18.79 12.43 -15.18
N ARG A 289 18.49 13.52 -14.47
CA ARG A 289 19.50 14.48 -14.02
C ARG A 289 20.42 13.89 -12.95
N ILE A 290 19.90 13.02 -12.07
CA ILE A 290 20.70 12.26 -11.10
C ILE A 290 21.66 11.31 -11.82
N VAL A 291 21.19 10.61 -12.88
CA VAL A 291 22.04 9.73 -13.72
C VAL A 291 23.15 10.54 -14.38
N ASN A 292 22.83 11.69 -15.00
CA ASN A 292 23.82 12.58 -15.63
C ASN A 292 24.86 13.09 -14.62
N ALA A 293 24.46 13.40 -13.37
CA ALA A 293 25.39 13.77 -12.31
C ALA A 293 26.34 12.60 -11.98
N GLY A 294 25.85 11.37 -11.93
CA GLY A 294 26.66 10.18 -11.73
C GLY A 294 27.66 9.93 -12.87
N GLU A 295 27.24 10.10 -14.12
CA GLU A 295 28.11 9.97 -15.30
C GLU A 295 29.20 11.06 -15.34
N GLY A 296 28.81 12.31 -15.05
CA GLY A 296 29.75 13.44 -14.95
C GLY A 296 30.77 13.25 -13.82
N ALA A 297 30.32 12.75 -12.67
CA ALA A 297 31.20 12.43 -11.54
C ALA A 297 32.20 11.32 -11.90
N ALA A 298 31.74 10.25 -12.55
CA ALA A 298 32.61 9.15 -12.98
C ALA A 298 33.68 9.64 -13.97
N LEU A 299 33.29 10.46 -14.94
CA LEU A 299 34.22 11.06 -15.89
C LEU A 299 35.27 11.93 -15.20
N GLY A 300 34.84 12.81 -14.28
CA GLY A 300 35.72 13.76 -13.57
C GLY A 300 36.70 13.09 -12.58
N THR A 301 36.31 11.97 -11.99
CA THR A 301 37.12 11.22 -11.02
C THR A 301 37.96 10.09 -11.64
N GLY A 302 37.78 9.84 -12.96
CA GLY A 302 38.47 8.74 -13.67
C GLY A 302 37.99 7.35 -13.23
N THR A 303 36.73 7.25 -12.74
CA THR A 303 36.08 5.99 -12.36
C THR A 303 35.07 5.58 -13.43
N THR A 304 34.41 4.43 -13.24
CA THR A 304 33.25 4.02 -14.03
C THR A 304 32.01 3.92 -13.15
N MET A 305 30.84 4.26 -13.69
CA MET A 305 29.59 4.18 -12.94
C MET A 305 28.60 3.24 -13.62
N LYS A 306 27.88 2.46 -12.82
CA LYS A 306 26.68 1.72 -13.23
C LYS A 306 25.56 2.02 -12.25
N TYR A 307 24.32 2.01 -12.72
CA TYR A 307 23.18 2.10 -11.80
C TYR A 307 22.16 0.98 -12.04
N GLU A 308 21.41 0.70 -11.00
CA GLU A 308 20.33 -0.27 -10.99
C GLU A 308 19.09 0.38 -10.35
N ILE A 309 17.97 0.46 -11.10
CA ILE A 309 16.70 0.87 -10.52
C ILE A 309 16.24 -0.27 -9.60
N VAL A 310 16.08 0.03 -8.32
CA VAL A 310 15.61 -0.94 -7.31
C VAL A 310 14.10 -1.03 -7.31
N ASN A 311 13.42 0.14 -7.28
CA ASN A 311 11.97 0.23 -7.34
C ASN A 311 11.54 1.51 -8.08
N GLY A 312 10.30 1.49 -8.60
CA GLY A 312 9.71 2.64 -9.26
C GLY A 312 8.20 2.50 -9.29
N VAL A 313 7.49 3.44 -8.65
CA VAL A 313 6.03 3.45 -8.54
C VAL A 313 5.44 4.76 -9.04
N HIS A 314 4.28 4.69 -9.67
CA HIS A 314 3.51 5.85 -10.06
C HIS A 314 2.92 6.58 -8.84
N GLU A 315 2.55 7.84 -9.00
CA GLU A 315 1.66 8.55 -8.10
C GLU A 315 0.28 7.88 -8.06
N LEU A 316 -0.45 8.02 -6.96
CA LEU A 316 -1.83 7.55 -6.89
C LEU A 316 -2.76 8.50 -7.65
N LEU A 317 -3.58 7.97 -8.57
CA LEU A 317 -4.60 8.69 -9.32
C LEU A 317 -5.93 8.61 -8.57
N PRO A 318 -6.41 9.69 -7.91
CA PRO A 318 -7.67 9.67 -7.18
C PRO A 318 -8.89 9.52 -8.11
N ASN A 319 -9.94 8.83 -7.61
CA ASN A 319 -11.26 8.76 -8.25
C ASN A 319 -12.31 9.29 -7.27
N LEU A 320 -12.83 10.49 -7.49
CA LEU A 320 -13.72 11.19 -6.55
C LEU A 320 -15.10 10.53 -6.45
N THR A 321 -15.57 9.95 -7.55
CA THR A 321 -16.85 9.20 -7.59
C THR A 321 -16.80 8.04 -6.60
N LEU A 322 -15.74 7.24 -6.66
CA LEU A 322 -15.52 6.10 -5.75
C LEU A 322 -15.20 6.57 -4.34
N GLN A 323 -14.45 7.67 -4.20
CA GLN A 323 -14.03 8.18 -2.90
C GLN A 323 -15.23 8.65 -2.06
N LYS A 324 -16.21 9.33 -2.69
CA LYS A 324 -17.47 9.72 -2.03
C LYS A 324 -18.28 8.49 -1.59
N LEU A 325 -18.33 7.45 -2.41
CA LEU A 325 -19.01 6.20 -2.07
C LEU A 325 -18.37 5.55 -0.84
N VAL A 326 -17.04 5.40 -0.83
CA VAL A 326 -16.30 4.82 0.30
C VAL A 326 -16.47 5.67 1.57
N HIS A 327 -16.38 7.01 1.45
CA HIS A 327 -16.57 7.89 2.59
C HIS A 327 -17.98 7.73 3.22
N ASN A 328 -19.02 7.63 2.40
CA ASN A 328 -20.38 7.42 2.88
C ASN A 328 -20.53 6.07 3.59
N ASN A 329 -19.93 5.00 3.05
CA ASN A 329 -19.94 3.68 3.68
C ASN A 329 -19.16 3.66 5.00
N LEU A 330 -17.95 4.23 5.02
CA LEU A 330 -17.15 4.35 6.24
C LEU A 330 -17.88 5.16 7.32
N THR A 331 -18.53 6.28 6.95
CA THR A 331 -19.32 7.09 7.86
C THR A 331 -20.52 6.32 8.43
N SER A 332 -21.19 5.51 7.61
CA SER A 332 -22.32 4.68 8.05
C SER A 332 -21.90 3.55 9.01
N ILE A 333 -20.70 3.02 8.84
CA ILE A 333 -20.14 1.95 9.69
C ILE A 333 -19.62 2.53 11.00
N GLY A 334 -18.98 3.71 10.96
CA GLY A 334 -18.35 4.36 12.10
C GLY A 334 -16.96 3.83 12.42
N GLY A 335 -16.31 4.44 13.40
CA GLY A 335 -15.00 4.02 13.90
C GLY A 335 -15.10 3.00 15.05
N ILE A 336 -14.01 2.89 15.81
CA ILE A 336 -13.90 1.92 16.92
C ILE A 336 -14.07 2.60 18.28
N THR A 337 -14.63 1.84 19.23
CA THR A 337 -14.72 2.22 20.64
C THR A 337 -13.71 1.38 21.43
N TYR A 338 -12.93 2.02 22.28
CA TYR A 338 -11.95 1.37 23.14
C TYR A 338 -12.62 0.82 24.40
N SER A 339 -12.21 -0.37 24.83
CA SER A 339 -12.49 -0.87 26.18
C SER A 339 -11.62 -0.10 27.21
N PRO A 340 -11.90 -0.25 28.54
CA PRO A 340 -11.03 0.34 29.57
C PRO A 340 -9.56 -0.10 29.44
N GLU A 341 -9.31 -1.37 29.15
CA GLU A 341 -7.98 -1.95 28.99
C GLU A 341 -7.28 -1.41 27.73
N GLU A 342 -8.01 -1.27 26.63
CA GLU A 342 -7.50 -0.66 25.39
C GLU A 342 -7.18 0.82 25.59
N LYS A 343 -7.99 1.54 26.40
CA LYS A 343 -7.69 2.93 26.73
C LYS A 343 -6.43 3.04 27.58
N GLU A 344 -6.22 2.18 28.56
CA GLU A 344 -5.00 2.14 29.38
C GLU A 344 -3.76 1.87 28.49
N PHE A 345 -3.86 0.90 27.57
CA PHE A 345 -2.81 0.63 26.58
C PHE A 345 -2.55 1.87 25.71
N ALA A 346 -3.61 2.49 25.19
CA ALA A 346 -3.52 3.65 24.32
C ALA A 346 -2.92 4.86 25.03
N ASP A 347 -3.23 5.10 26.31
CA ASP A 347 -2.66 6.18 27.10
C ASP A 347 -1.14 6.02 27.28
N LYS A 348 -0.67 4.78 27.52
CA LYS A 348 0.76 4.47 27.60
C LYS A 348 1.48 4.70 26.26
N ILE A 349 0.86 4.30 25.15
CA ILE A 349 1.39 4.61 23.80
C ILE A 349 1.42 6.12 23.59
N ALA A 350 0.35 6.86 23.93
CA ALA A 350 0.28 8.31 23.77
C ALA A 350 1.39 9.03 24.58
N LEU A 351 1.66 8.58 25.81
CA LEU A 351 2.80 9.10 26.61
C LEU A 351 4.14 8.90 25.87
N SER A 352 4.35 7.77 25.20
CA SER A 352 5.56 7.51 24.41
C SER A 352 5.68 8.42 23.18
N LEU A 353 4.56 9.02 22.74
CA LEU A 353 4.48 9.98 21.64
C LEU A 353 4.55 11.45 22.13
N GLY A 354 4.78 11.68 23.43
CA GLY A 354 4.82 13.01 24.03
C GLY A 354 3.44 13.65 24.28
N GLN A 355 2.38 12.86 24.22
CA GLN A 355 0.99 13.28 24.51
C GLN A 355 0.64 12.95 25.96
N LYS A 356 -0.31 13.66 26.58
CA LYS A 356 -0.76 13.38 27.95
C LYS A 356 -1.62 12.12 28.05
N GLU A 357 -2.47 11.89 27.07
CA GLU A 357 -3.41 10.78 26.96
C GLU A 357 -3.76 10.53 25.50
N ALA A 358 -4.35 9.38 25.19
CA ALA A 358 -4.82 9.06 23.84
C ALA A 358 -6.12 9.82 23.51
N ASP A 359 -6.16 10.48 22.36
CA ASP A 359 -7.38 11.07 21.81
C ASP A 359 -8.25 9.97 21.15
N ILE A 360 -8.93 9.17 21.98
CA ILE A 360 -9.76 8.06 21.51
C ILE A 360 -10.93 8.51 20.60
N ASN A 361 -11.33 9.79 20.67
CA ASN A 361 -12.39 10.33 19.80
C ASN A 361 -11.95 10.32 18.33
N ARG A 362 -10.66 10.41 18.04
CA ARG A 362 -10.13 10.29 16.67
C ARG A 362 -10.23 8.86 16.12
N ALA A 363 -10.21 7.84 16.96
CA ALA A 363 -10.45 6.47 16.56
C ALA A 363 -11.94 6.16 16.36
N LEU A 364 -12.82 6.84 17.10
CA LEU A 364 -14.27 6.73 16.98
C LEU A 364 -14.82 7.53 15.78
N SER A 365 -14.30 8.74 15.52
CA SER A 365 -14.81 9.63 14.50
C SER A 365 -14.27 9.32 13.10
N ILE A 366 -15.07 9.66 12.08
CA ILE A 366 -14.63 9.65 10.69
C ILE A 366 -14.16 11.06 10.33
N GLN A 367 -12.96 11.18 9.77
CA GLN A 367 -12.41 12.47 9.36
C GLN A 367 -13.24 13.09 8.24
N PRO A 368 -13.41 14.43 8.22
CA PRO A 368 -14.13 15.10 7.15
C PRO A 368 -13.59 14.76 5.76
N TYR A 369 -14.46 14.57 4.80
CA TYR A 369 -14.11 14.34 3.41
C TYR A 369 -13.35 15.53 2.81
N LYS A 370 -12.27 15.24 2.08
CA LYS A 370 -11.48 16.22 1.33
C LYS A 370 -11.25 15.71 -0.09
N GLU A 371 -11.52 16.54 -1.09
CA GLU A 371 -11.33 16.17 -2.51
C GLU A 371 -9.84 16.26 -2.96
N GLU A 372 -9.07 17.13 -2.32
CA GLU A 372 -7.66 17.37 -2.66
C GLU A 372 -6.76 17.17 -1.44
N ALA A 373 -6.74 15.94 -0.94
CA ALA A 373 -5.79 15.57 0.09
C ALA A 373 -4.42 15.20 -0.52
N ARG A 374 -3.35 15.42 0.23
CA ARG A 374 -1.99 15.03 -0.16
C ARG A 374 -1.42 14.08 0.87
N ALA A 375 -1.03 12.89 0.44
CA ALA A 375 -0.20 11.97 1.21
C ALA A 375 1.27 12.16 0.80
N TYR A 376 2.17 12.05 1.76
CA TYR A 376 3.62 12.24 1.52
C TYR A 376 4.35 10.90 1.38
N GLY A 377 3.65 9.76 1.51
CA GLY A 377 4.15 8.43 1.22
C GLY A 377 4.07 8.08 -0.26
N SER A 378 4.64 6.96 -0.62
CA SER A 378 4.49 6.31 -1.93
C SER A 378 3.90 4.93 -1.70
N THR A 379 3.15 4.42 -2.66
CA THR A 379 2.62 3.05 -2.67
C THR A 379 2.57 2.51 -4.09
N ASP A 380 2.78 1.23 -4.28
CA ASP A 380 2.66 0.58 -5.58
C ASP A 380 1.19 0.40 -6.04
N VAL A 381 0.20 0.74 -5.19
CA VAL A 381 -1.21 0.95 -5.61
C VAL A 381 -1.32 2.08 -6.64
N GLY A 382 -0.36 3.02 -6.65
CA GLY A 382 -0.26 4.05 -7.68
C GLY A 382 -0.32 3.45 -9.09
N ASP A 383 0.46 2.41 -9.36
CA ASP A 383 0.49 1.74 -10.66
C ASP A 383 -0.86 1.09 -11.02
N VAL A 384 -1.52 0.45 -10.06
CA VAL A 384 -2.88 -0.10 -10.24
C VAL A 384 -3.86 1.03 -10.61
N SER A 385 -3.76 2.20 -9.94
CA SER A 385 -4.65 3.33 -10.17
C SER A 385 -4.55 3.96 -11.56
N PHE A 386 -3.51 3.65 -12.32
CA PHE A 386 -3.35 4.08 -13.73
C PHE A 386 -3.82 3.03 -14.75
N VAL A 387 -4.16 1.82 -14.31
CA VAL A 387 -4.70 0.76 -15.20
C VAL A 387 -6.18 0.50 -14.96
N VAL A 388 -6.68 0.71 -13.74
CA VAL A 388 -8.08 0.51 -13.35
C VAL A 388 -8.56 1.61 -12.39
N PRO A 389 -9.84 2.06 -12.45
CA PRO A 389 -10.39 2.98 -11.44
C PRO A 389 -10.22 2.40 -10.04
N THR A 390 -9.47 3.09 -9.19
CA THR A 390 -9.03 2.59 -7.88
C THR A 390 -9.44 3.55 -6.77
N VAL A 391 -9.81 3.02 -5.61
CA VAL A 391 -10.12 3.80 -4.42
C VAL A 391 -9.60 3.13 -3.16
N GLY A 392 -9.11 3.97 -2.24
CA GLY A 392 -8.64 3.55 -0.93
C GLY A 392 -9.14 4.42 0.22
N PHE A 393 -8.99 3.92 1.43
CA PHE A 393 -9.29 4.60 2.68
C PHE A 393 -8.42 4.08 3.81
N GLY A 394 -8.39 4.78 4.93
CA GLY A 394 -7.69 4.34 6.15
C GLY A 394 -8.63 4.10 7.30
N THR A 395 -8.28 3.16 8.19
CA THR A 395 -8.98 2.96 9.46
C THR A 395 -8.03 3.02 10.65
N ALA A 396 -8.56 3.39 11.81
CA ALA A 396 -7.80 3.45 13.06
C ALA A 396 -7.50 2.05 13.58
N THR A 397 -6.34 1.53 13.21
CA THR A 397 -5.77 0.26 13.70
C THR A 397 -4.64 0.50 14.71
N TRP A 398 -4.22 1.74 14.84
CA TRP A 398 -3.21 2.22 15.78
C TRP A 398 -3.79 3.30 16.67
N VAL A 399 -3.16 3.50 17.82
CA VAL A 399 -3.49 4.62 18.72
C VAL A 399 -3.35 5.96 17.98
N PRO A 400 -4.32 6.87 18.08
CA PRO A 400 -4.26 8.18 17.43
C PRO A 400 -2.94 8.92 17.70
N GLY A 401 -2.31 9.43 16.62
CA GLY A 401 -0.99 10.07 16.65
C GLY A 401 0.18 9.14 16.36
N THR A 402 -0.02 7.83 16.31
CA THR A 402 1.02 6.88 15.92
C THR A 402 1.36 7.04 14.44
N SER A 403 2.64 7.11 14.12
CA SER A 403 3.16 7.07 12.75
C SER A 403 3.34 5.63 12.28
N ALA A 404 3.15 5.37 10.99
CA ALA A 404 3.63 4.14 10.36
C ALA A 404 5.15 3.99 10.56
N HIS A 405 5.66 2.76 10.40
CA HIS A 405 7.08 2.41 10.53
C HIS A 405 7.65 2.72 11.92
N SER A 406 6.83 2.54 12.96
CA SER A 406 7.21 2.73 14.36
C SER A 406 6.92 1.49 15.21
N TRP A 407 7.62 1.34 16.32
CA TRP A 407 7.35 0.26 17.27
C TRP A 407 5.93 0.35 17.85
N GLN A 408 5.40 1.57 18.00
CA GLN A 408 4.02 1.79 18.48
C GLN A 408 2.98 1.22 17.51
N ALA A 409 3.23 1.34 16.19
CA ALA A 409 2.36 0.77 15.17
C ALA A 409 2.35 -0.77 15.23
N VAL A 410 3.54 -1.40 15.39
CA VAL A 410 3.65 -2.86 15.57
C VAL A 410 2.91 -3.28 16.84
N ALA A 411 3.16 -2.59 17.95
CA ALA A 411 2.54 -2.93 19.25
C ALA A 411 1.01 -2.85 19.19
N ALA A 412 0.45 -1.74 18.71
CA ALA A 412 -0.99 -1.54 18.63
C ALA A 412 -1.65 -2.49 17.60
N GLY A 413 -1.00 -2.74 16.44
CA GLY A 413 -1.48 -3.68 15.44
C GLY A 413 -1.60 -5.11 15.94
N GLY A 414 -0.79 -5.51 16.92
CA GLY A 414 -0.84 -6.81 17.60
C GLY A 414 -1.87 -6.93 18.73
N THR A 415 -2.82 -6.00 18.83
CA THR A 415 -3.86 -5.97 19.89
C THR A 415 -5.25 -5.93 19.29
N THR A 416 -6.26 -6.02 20.16
CA THR A 416 -7.68 -5.86 19.80
C THR A 416 -8.00 -4.48 19.20
N ILE A 417 -7.20 -3.45 19.45
CA ILE A 417 -7.31 -2.14 18.77
C ILE A 417 -7.10 -2.33 17.27
N GLY A 418 -6.03 -3.02 16.88
CA GLY A 418 -5.74 -3.36 15.47
C GLY A 418 -6.86 -4.19 14.84
N GLU A 419 -7.32 -5.23 15.55
CA GLU A 419 -8.40 -6.11 15.09
C GLU A 419 -9.72 -5.36 14.87
N LYS A 420 -10.12 -4.46 15.77
CA LYS A 420 -11.34 -3.64 15.62
C LYS A 420 -11.25 -2.73 14.38
N GLY A 421 -10.13 -2.03 14.21
CA GLY A 421 -9.89 -1.19 13.03
C GLY A 421 -9.89 -2.00 11.72
N MET A 422 -9.31 -3.21 11.74
CA MET A 422 -9.37 -4.19 10.65
C MET A 422 -10.81 -4.56 10.27
N MET A 423 -11.68 -4.80 11.25
CA MET A 423 -13.09 -5.14 10.99
C MET A 423 -13.88 -3.95 10.44
N VAL A 424 -13.58 -2.72 10.85
CA VAL A 424 -14.14 -1.51 10.20
C VAL A 424 -13.76 -1.47 8.71
N ALA A 425 -12.51 -1.78 8.38
CA ALA A 425 -12.04 -1.84 7.00
C ALA A 425 -12.74 -2.95 6.21
N ALA A 426 -12.82 -4.16 6.74
CA ALA A 426 -13.50 -5.29 6.10
C ALA A 426 -14.97 -4.97 5.80
N LYS A 427 -15.69 -4.35 6.74
CA LYS A 427 -17.08 -3.91 6.54
C LYS A 427 -17.19 -2.82 5.47
N THR A 428 -16.30 -1.85 5.47
CA THR A 428 -16.31 -0.75 4.49
C THR A 428 -16.05 -1.24 3.07
N LEU A 429 -15.06 -2.13 2.90
CA LEU A 429 -14.80 -2.80 1.60
C LEU A 429 -16.01 -3.61 1.14
N THR A 430 -16.60 -4.42 2.04
CA THR A 430 -17.80 -5.23 1.76
C THR A 430 -18.97 -4.36 1.31
N ALA A 431 -19.27 -3.31 2.07
CA ALA A 431 -20.37 -2.40 1.76
C ALA A 431 -20.17 -1.71 0.41
N THR A 432 -18.95 -1.26 0.14
CA THR A 432 -18.60 -0.59 -1.12
C THR A 432 -18.70 -1.53 -2.33
N ALA A 433 -18.19 -2.76 -2.20
CA ALA A 433 -18.30 -3.75 -3.27
C ALA A 433 -19.76 -4.13 -3.55
N ILE A 434 -20.60 -4.30 -2.53
CA ILE A 434 -22.05 -4.55 -2.70
C ILE A 434 -22.71 -3.39 -3.45
N ASP A 435 -22.45 -2.14 -3.09
CA ASP A 435 -23.02 -0.98 -3.79
C ASP A 435 -22.60 -0.94 -5.27
N LEU A 436 -21.34 -1.27 -5.57
CA LEU A 436 -20.84 -1.35 -6.95
C LEU A 436 -21.51 -2.45 -7.75
N PHE A 437 -21.70 -3.65 -7.18
CA PHE A 437 -22.43 -4.73 -7.85
C PHE A 437 -23.89 -4.37 -8.11
N GLN A 438 -24.52 -3.61 -7.23
CA GLN A 438 -25.94 -3.21 -7.35
C GLN A 438 -26.16 -1.99 -8.24
N ASN A 439 -25.14 -1.16 -8.46
CA ASN A 439 -25.30 0.11 -9.18
C ASN A 439 -24.25 0.28 -10.29
N LYS A 440 -24.61 -0.12 -11.49
CA LYS A 440 -23.75 0.00 -12.69
C LYS A 440 -23.40 1.44 -13.07
N GLU A 441 -24.25 2.42 -12.72
CA GLU A 441 -23.96 3.83 -12.99
C GLU A 441 -22.77 4.35 -12.16
N LEU A 442 -22.54 3.83 -10.94
CA LEU A 442 -21.35 4.14 -10.17
C LEU A 442 -20.07 3.72 -10.90
N ILE A 443 -20.06 2.49 -11.43
CA ILE A 443 -18.92 1.96 -12.20
C ILE A 443 -18.69 2.79 -13.45
N LYS A 444 -19.76 3.08 -14.21
CA LYS A 444 -19.67 3.89 -15.43
C LYS A 444 -19.11 5.29 -15.13
N ASN A 445 -19.63 5.97 -14.10
CA ASN A 445 -19.18 7.31 -13.73
C ASN A 445 -17.72 7.30 -13.25
N ALA A 446 -17.32 6.29 -12.47
CA ALA A 446 -15.94 6.11 -12.04
C ALA A 446 -14.99 5.87 -13.24
N THR A 447 -15.42 5.10 -14.23
CA THR A 447 -14.65 4.83 -15.46
C THR A 447 -14.52 6.08 -16.32
N ILE A 448 -15.59 6.89 -16.45
CA ILE A 448 -15.53 8.17 -17.16
C ILE A 448 -14.54 9.12 -16.48
N GLU A 449 -14.64 9.26 -15.16
CA GLU A 449 -13.71 10.10 -14.40
C GLU A 449 -12.27 9.62 -14.53
N PHE A 450 -12.02 8.32 -14.39
CA PHE A 450 -10.73 7.71 -14.55
C PHE A 450 -10.09 8.01 -15.91
N ASN A 451 -10.83 7.80 -16.99
CA ASN A 451 -10.33 8.05 -18.35
C ASN A 451 -10.04 9.53 -18.59
N ASN A 452 -10.83 10.45 -18.01
CA ASN A 452 -10.60 11.88 -18.10
C ASN A 452 -9.36 12.31 -17.32
N ARG A 453 -9.15 11.78 -16.10
CA ARG A 453 -8.00 12.12 -15.24
C ARG A 453 -6.69 11.51 -15.75
N ARG A 454 -6.73 10.25 -16.17
CA ARG A 454 -5.56 9.55 -16.70
C ARG A 454 -5.10 10.11 -18.05
N GLY A 455 -6.02 10.63 -18.84
CA GLY A 455 -5.82 11.00 -20.23
C GLY A 455 -6.19 9.85 -21.18
N LYS A 456 -6.85 10.17 -22.29
CA LYS A 456 -7.38 9.18 -23.25
C LYS A 456 -6.29 8.38 -23.96
N ASP A 457 -5.14 9.02 -24.22
CA ASP A 457 -4.01 8.43 -24.96
C ASP A 457 -2.93 7.86 -24.02
N PHE A 458 -3.24 7.73 -22.73
CA PHE A 458 -2.31 7.22 -21.75
C PHE A 458 -2.00 5.74 -22.01
N ILE A 459 -0.72 5.42 -22.11
CA ILE A 459 -0.21 4.05 -22.16
C ILE A 459 0.60 3.82 -20.89
N TYR A 460 0.21 2.81 -20.10
CA TYR A 460 0.92 2.45 -18.89
C TYR A 460 2.34 1.97 -19.20
N LYS A 461 3.32 2.57 -18.53
CA LYS A 461 4.74 2.17 -18.57
C LYS A 461 5.32 2.27 -17.16
N PRO A 462 5.72 1.16 -16.55
CA PRO A 462 6.25 1.16 -15.18
C PRO A 462 7.53 2.01 -15.08
N LEU A 463 7.73 2.67 -13.95
CA LEU A 463 8.94 3.44 -13.68
C LEU A 463 10.17 2.55 -13.48
N LEU A 464 9.97 1.31 -13.01
CA LEU A 464 11.05 0.33 -12.85
C LEU A 464 11.51 -0.33 -14.18
N GLY A 465 10.85 -0.02 -15.31
CA GLY A 465 11.20 -0.59 -16.59
C GLY A 465 10.86 -2.08 -16.74
N ASN A 466 11.70 -2.82 -17.47
CA ASN A 466 11.45 -4.23 -17.81
C ASN A 466 12.18 -5.22 -16.90
N ARG A 467 12.78 -4.77 -15.79
CA ARG A 467 13.49 -5.65 -14.87
C ARG A 467 12.56 -6.75 -14.31
N PRO A 468 13.07 -7.95 -14.01
CA PRO A 468 12.33 -8.96 -13.26
C PRO A 468 12.17 -8.53 -11.78
N PRO A 469 11.22 -9.12 -11.03
CA PRO A 469 11.14 -8.92 -9.60
C PRO A 469 12.46 -9.27 -8.89
N ALA A 470 12.90 -8.41 -7.98
CA ALA A 470 14.12 -8.62 -7.19
C ALA A 470 13.80 -9.49 -5.97
N LEU A 471 13.59 -10.80 -6.19
CA LEU A 471 13.11 -11.74 -5.16
C LEU A 471 14.08 -11.91 -3.97
N ASP A 472 15.28 -11.36 -4.07
CA ASP A 472 16.36 -11.43 -3.07
C ASP A 472 16.68 -10.09 -2.39
N TYR A 473 15.89 -9.03 -2.62
CA TYR A 473 16.20 -7.68 -2.09
C TYR A 473 16.16 -7.57 -0.56
N ARG A 474 15.61 -8.59 0.13
CA ARG A 474 15.56 -8.72 1.59
C ARG A 474 16.41 -9.87 2.15
N LYS A 475 17.16 -10.56 1.31
CA LYS A 475 18.13 -11.61 1.71
C LYS A 475 19.49 -11.04 2.09
#